data_cf40ed2832ae97273435df66b147230b
#
_entry.id   cf40ed2832ae97273435df66b147230b
#
_cell.length_a   1.000
_cell.length_b   1.000
_cell.length_c   1.000
_cell.angle_alpha   90.00
_cell.angle_beta   90.00
_cell.angle_gamma   90.00
#
_symmetry.space_group_name_H-M   'P 1'
#
loop_
_entity.id
_entity.type
_entity.pdbx_description
1 polymer ?
#
loop_
_entity_poly.entity_id
_entity_poly.type
_entity_poly.pdbx_seq_one_letter_code
_entity_poly.pdbx_strand_id
1 'polypeptide(L)'
;SGWNTAGVTNMWFTFYNCSSLASLDLSKWDTGKVNNMRGTFYGCRSLTSLDVSSWNTENVGDMEFLFYDCSSLASLDVSEWNTAKVQNLYGTFYNCGRLTSLDVSKWNIAAVTNIADTFFGCRSLTSLDVSKWNTESVTNMYYIFYNCSSLKSLDLSGWNIAGVTDMEAMFRGCSSVVSLDVSGWNTSGVTNMNSMFFGCSSLTSLDLSKWDTGKVNNMRSMFRGCGGLTSLDVSSWNTESVAEMEFMFRDCSSLASLDISGWNTAGVTNMSSMFPYCSSLKSLDV
;
A
#
# COMPACT_ATOMS: atom_id res chain seq x y z
N SER A 1 1.10 26.73 -25.29
CA SER A 1 0.70 25.35 -25.63
C SER A 1 0.17 25.31 -27.07
N GLY A 2 0.95 24.76 -27.99
CA GLY A 2 0.58 24.66 -29.40
C GLY A 2 0.50 23.23 -29.93
N TRP A 3 0.63 22.21 -29.03
CA TRP A 3 0.62 20.83 -29.45
C TRP A 3 -0.82 20.35 -29.74
N ASN A 4 -1.03 19.76 -30.92
CA ASN A 4 -2.25 19.06 -31.22
C ASN A 4 -2.08 17.59 -30.80
N THR A 5 -2.78 17.17 -29.75
CA THR A 5 -2.67 15.84 -29.18
C THR A 5 -3.84 14.91 -29.57
N ALA A 6 -4.80 15.36 -30.40
CA ALA A 6 -5.99 14.60 -30.76
C ALA A 6 -5.71 13.23 -31.47
N GLY A 7 -4.49 13.05 -31.98
CA GLY A 7 -4.05 11.78 -32.58
C GLY A 7 -3.16 10.93 -31.67
N VAL A 8 -2.83 11.41 -30.46
CA VAL A 8 -1.89 10.72 -29.56
C VAL A 8 -2.57 9.52 -28.91
N THR A 9 -1.96 8.35 -29.04
CA THR A 9 -2.42 7.10 -28.42
C THR A 9 -1.52 6.64 -27.28
N ASN A 10 -0.26 7.10 -27.25
CA ASN A 10 0.74 6.64 -26.29
C ASN A 10 1.51 7.84 -25.74
N MET A 11 1.50 7.97 -24.40
CA MET A 11 2.21 9.02 -23.65
C MET A 11 3.34 8.44 -22.78
N TRP A 12 3.79 7.22 -23.06
CA TRP A 12 4.80 6.52 -22.29
C TRP A 12 6.06 7.36 -22.13
N PHE A 13 6.41 7.67 -20.86
CA PHE A 13 7.57 8.43 -20.46
C PHE A 13 7.75 9.79 -21.15
N THR A 14 6.65 10.47 -21.53
CA THR A 14 6.69 11.75 -22.26
C THR A 14 7.52 12.81 -21.53
N PHE A 15 7.41 12.92 -20.20
CA PHE A 15 8.18 13.87 -19.37
C PHE A 15 9.14 13.16 -18.39
N TYR A 16 9.63 11.98 -18.76
CA TYR A 16 10.51 11.18 -17.92
C TYR A 16 11.72 11.98 -17.41
N ASN A 17 11.85 12.00 -16.06
CA ASN A 17 12.95 12.69 -15.37
C ASN A 17 13.09 14.19 -15.72
N CYS A 18 12.02 14.86 -16.12
CA CYS A 18 12.01 16.32 -16.22
C CYS A 18 12.06 16.94 -14.79
N SER A 19 13.13 16.62 -14.05
CA SER A 19 13.23 16.86 -12.61
C SER A 19 13.20 18.33 -12.19
N SER A 20 13.54 19.24 -13.09
CA SER A 20 13.50 20.70 -12.87
C SER A 20 12.21 21.36 -13.39
N LEU A 21 11.30 20.58 -13.99
CA LEU A 21 10.03 21.11 -14.52
C LEU A 21 9.13 21.50 -13.34
N ALA A 22 8.89 22.80 -13.14
CA ALA A 22 8.12 23.31 -12.01
C ALA A 22 6.63 23.49 -12.31
N SER A 23 6.28 23.73 -13.56
CA SER A 23 4.90 23.90 -14.01
C SER A 23 4.74 23.43 -15.46
N LEU A 24 3.54 22.95 -15.79
CA LEU A 24 3.21 22.49 -17.13
C LEU A 24 1.73 22.78 -17.40
N ASP A 25 1.46 23.47 -18.52
CA ASP A 25 0.09 23.71 -18.97
C ASP A 25 -0.33 22.63 -19.96
N LEU A 26 -1.27 21.80 -19.55
CA LEU A 26 -1.85 20.69 -20.32
C LEU A 26 -3.33 20.91 -20.63
N SER A 27 -3.87 22.10 -20.35
CA SER A 27 -5.30 22.42 -20.44
C SER A 27 -5.93 22.22 -21.84
N LYS A 28 -5.10 22.17 -22.88
CA LYS A 28 -5.52 21.96 -24.26
C LYS A 28 -5.24 20.56 -24.81
N TRP A 29 -4.75 19.67 -23.96
CA TRP A 29 -4.45 18.32 -24.42
C TRP A 29 -5.76 17.49 -24.57
N ASP A 30 -5.95 16.93 -25.76
CA ASP A 30 -6.95 15.92 -26.01
C ASP A 30 -6.31 14.54 -25.75
N THR A 31 -6.80 13.85 -24.73
CA THR A 31 -6.31 12.53 -24.32
C THR A 31 -7.27 11.39 -24.67
N GLY A 32 -8.36 11.68 -25.38
CA GLY A 32 -9.42 10.71 -25.66
C GLY A 32 -8.99 9.45 -26.44
N LYS A 33 -7.83 9.48 -27.13
CA LYS A 33 -7.28 8.29 -27.80
C LYS A 33 -6.10 7.65 -27.06
N VAL A 34 -5.67 8.23 -25.93
CA VAL A 34 -4.54 7.69 -25.19
C VAL A 34 -4.92 6.38 -24.50
N ASN A 35 -4.15 5.34 -24.75
CA ASN A 35 -4.33 4.02 -24.14
C ASN A 35 -3.18 3.64 -23.18
N ASN A 36 -2.06 4.36 -23.23
CA ASN A 36 -0.90 4.13 -22.37
C ASN A 36 -0.37 5.44 -21.80
N MET A 37 -0.40 5.58 -20.48
CA MET A 37 0.13 6.72 -19.72
C MET A 37 1.31 6.34 -18.82
N ARG A 38 1.90 5.15 -19.01
CA ARG A 38 2.98 4.64 -18.17
C ARG A 38 4.10 5.67 -18.03
N GLY A 39 4.47 6.02 -16.79
CA GLY A 39 5.58 6.88 -16.47
C GLY A 39 5.56 8.28 -17.11
N THR A 40 4.40 8.76 -17.56
CA THR A 40 4.31 10.06 -18.28
C THR A 40 5.04 11.19 -17.53
N PHE A 41 4.89 11.25 -16.19
CA PHE A 41 5.53 12.27 -15.33
C PHE A 41 6.56 11.67 -14.37
N TYR A 42 7.09 10.49 -14.67
CA TYR A 42 8.08 9.83 -13.83
C TYR A 42 9.26 10.76 -13.51
N GLY A 43 9.54 11.00 -12.23
CA GLY A 43 10.67 11.78 -11.77
C GLY A 43 10.56 13.30 -12.01
N CYS A 44 9.35 13.83 -12.24
CA CYS A 44 9.10 15.27 -12.30
C CYS A 44 9.09 15.89 -10.90
N ARG A 45 10.24 15.85 -10.21
CA ARG A 45 10.39 16.16 -8.78
C ARG A 45 10.06 17.59 -8.40
N SER A 46 10.24 18.54 -9.29
CA SER A 46 9.96 19.97 -9.03
C SER A 46 8.54 20.39 -9.37
N LEU A 47 7.74 19.50 -9.95
CA LEU A 47 6.36 19.80 -10.34
C LEU A 47 5.49 19.95 -9.08
N THR A 48 4.96 21.18 -8.86
CA THR A 48 4.22 21.50 -7.63
C THR A 48 2.72 21.34 -7.78
N SER A 49 2.21 21.51 -8.99
CA SER A 49 0.81 21.33 -9.36
C SER A 49 0.71 20.89 -10.82
N LEU A 50 -0.35 20.17 -11.14
CA LEU A 50 -0.64 19.74 -12.49
C LEU A 50 -2.16 19.66 -12.65
N ASP A 51 -2.69 20.35 -13.67
CA ASP A 51 -4.12 20.23 -14.00
C ASP A 51 -4.29 19.15 -15.08
N VAL A 52 -4.86 18.03 -14.67
CA VAL A 52 -5.24 16.87 -15.48
C VAL A 52 -6.71 16.52 -15.30
N SER A 53 -7.48 17.39 -14.64
CA SER A 53 -8.89 17.16 -14.31
C SER A 53 -9.78 16.93 -15.53
N SER A 54 -9.44 17.58 -16.65
CA SER A 54 -10.16 17.48 -17.92
C SER A 54 -9.74 16.28 -18.80
N TRP A 55 -8.77 15.47 -18.36
CA TRP A 55 -8.28 14.37 -19.18
C TRP A 55 -9.33 13.26 -19.34
N ASN A 56 -9.59 12.85 -20.59
CA ASN A 56 -10.36 11.65 -20.86
C ASN A 56 -9.46 10.43 -20.76
N THR A 57 -9.73 9.57 -19.79
CA THR A 57 -8.94 8.37 -19.50
C THR A 57 -9.66 7.07 -19.87
N GLU A 58 -10.81 7.14 -20.55
CA GLU A 58 -11.67 5.97 -20.83
C GLU A 58 -10.99 4.83 -21.62
N ASN A 59 -9.91 5.17 -22.36
CA ASN A 59 -9.16 4.20 -23.17
C ASN A 59 -7.84 3.76 -22.52
N VAL A 60 -7.49 4.33 -21.37
CA VAL A 60 -6.21 4.06 -20.70
C VAL A 60 -6.22 2.68 -20.06
N GLY A 61 -5.29 1.82 -20.47
CA GLY A 61 -5.08 0.48 -19.94
C GLY A 61 -3.89 0.40 -18.96
N ASP A 62 -2.95 1.34 -19.04
CA ASP A 62 -1.71 1.30 -18.24
C ASP A 62 -1.40 2.68 -17.65
N MET A 63 -1.36 2.72 -16.29
CA MET A 63 -0.98 3.89 -15.50
C MET A 63 0.25 3.62 -14.62
N GLU A 64 1.01 2.55 -14.93
CA GLU A 64 2.21 2.19 -14.18
C GLU A 64 3.17 3.39 -14.12
N PHE A 65 3.65 3.73 -12.91
CA PHE A 65 4.60 4.83 -12.67
C PHE A 65 4.16 6.22 -13.12
N LEU A 66 2.87 6.47 -13.39
CA LEU A 66 2.40 7.71 -14.03
C LEU A 66 2.94 8.97 -13.36
N PHE A 67 2.88 9.06 -12.02
CA PHE A 67 3.39 10.17 -11.21
C PHE A 67 4.54 9.74 -10.28
N TYR A 68 5.26 8.68 -10.64
CA TYR A 68 6.35 8.15 -9.81
C TYR A 68 7.36 9.24 -9.48
N ASP A 69 7.63 9.44 -8.18
CA ASP A 69 8.58 10.40 -7.65
C ASP A 69 8.31 11.88 -8.07
N CYS A 70 7.02 12.22 -8.22
CA CYS A 70 6.57 13.61 -8.30
C CYS A 70 6.53 14.22 -6.89
N SER A 71 7.67 14.25 -6.22
CA SER A 71 7.79 14.45 -4.77
C SER A 71 7.40 15.85 -4.28
N SER A 72 7.33 16.86 -5.16
CA SER A 72 6.85 18.20 -4.83
C SER A 72 5.38 18.43 -5.13
N LEU A 73 4.69 17.47 -5.77
CA LEU A 73 3.29 17.61 -6.16
C LEU A 73 2.40 17.68 -4.92
N ALA A 74 1.76 18.84 -4.70
CA ALA A 74 0.99 19.12 -3.50
C ALA A 74 -0.51 18.87 -3.67
N SER A 75 -1.01 18.96 -4.89
CA SER A 75 -2.41 18.72 -5.25
C SER A 75 -2.51 18.10 -6.62
N LEU A 76 -3.50 17.22 -6.80
CA LEU A 76 -3.80 16.56 -8.06
C LEU A 76 -5.27 16.18 -8.06
N ASP A 77 -6.00 16.57 -9.11
CA ASP A 77 -7.40 16.17 -9.29
C ASP A 77 -7.48 15.08 -10.37
N VAL A 78 -7.85 13.88 -9.91
CA VAL A 78 -8.07 12.67 -10.72
C VAL A 78 -9.44 12.05 -10.44
N SER A 79 -10.32 12.82 -9.76
CA SER A 79 -11.61 12.33 -9.25
C SER A 79 -12.58 11.89 -10.34
N GLU A 80 -12.47 12.49 -11.53
CA GLU A 80 -13.36 12.18 -12.67
C GLU A 80 -12.71 11.21 -13.69
N TRP A 81 -11.55 10.63 -13.36
CA TRP A 81 -10.91 9.69 -14.28
C TRP A 81 -11.67 8.38 -14.39
N ASN A 82 -11.93 7.95 -15.63
CA ASN A 82 -12.48 6.64 -15.93
C ASN A 82 -11.35 5.60 -15.97
N THR A 83 -11.29 4.73 -14.96
CA THR A 83 -10.25 3.71 -14.82
C THR A 83 -10.71 2.30 -15.19
N ALA A 84 -11.89 2.15 -15.80
CA ALA A 84 -12.51 0.83 -16.04
C ALA A 84 -11.67 -0.11 -16.93
N LYS A 85 -10.78 0.41 -17.78
CA LYS A 85 -9.87 -0.38 -18.61
C LYS A 85 -8.46 -0.53 -18.05
N VAL A 86 -8.16 0.16 -16.92
CA VAL A 86 -6.82 0.10 -16.33
C VAL A 86 -6.56 -1.29 -15.75
N GLN A 87 -5.44 -1.87 -16.12
CA GLN A 87 -4.98 -3.19 -15.68
C GLN A 87 -3.80 -3.11 -14.71
N ASN A 88 -3.07 -2.00 -14.70
CA ASN A 88 -1.85 -1.82 -13.91
C ASN A 88 -1.77 -0.43 -13.30
N LEU A 89 -1.70 -0.39 -11.96
CA LEU A 89 -1.52 0.83 -11.15
C LEU A 89 -0.18 0.83 -10.40
N TYR A 90 0.76 -0.06 -10.77
CA TYR A 90 2.03 -0.22 -10.07
C TYR A 90 2.77 1.12 -9.94
N GLY A 91 3.05 1.53 -8.71
CA GLY A 91 3.80 2.74 -8.42
C GLY A 91 3.20 4.05 -8.97
N THR A 92 1.88 4.10 -9.27
CA THR A 92 1.24 5.26 -9.92
C THR A 92 1.53 6.57 -9.19
N PHE A 93 1.47 6.58 -7.84
CA PHE A 93 1.75 7.75 -7.00
C PHE A 93 2.98 7.53 -6.08
N TYR A 94 3.90 6.63 -6.47
CA TYR A 94 5.09 6.32 -5.69
C TYR A 94 5.86 7.60 -5.33
N ASN A 95 6.11 7.79 -4.02
CA ASN A 95 6.85 8.92 -3.45
C ASN A 95 6.28 10.32 -3.82
N CYS A 96 4.96 10.42 -4.06
CA CYS A 96 4.26 11.72 -4.12
C CYS A 96 4.10 12.27 -2.69
N GLY A 97 5.23 12.52 -2.04
CA GLY A 97 5.33 12.76 -0.59
C GLY A 97 4.68 14.06 -0.09
N ARG A 98 4.34 15.00 -0.98
CA ARG A 98 3.66 16.25 -0.64
C ARG A 98 2.16 16.25 -0.92
N LEU A 99 1.60 15.24 -1.58
CA LEU A 99 0.15 15.13 -1.76
C LEU A 99 -0.53 15.05 -0.39
N THR A 100 -1.42 16.00 -0.12
CA THR A 100 -2.18 16.07 1.14
C THR A 100 -3.55 15.42 1.05
N SER A 101 -4.11 15.37 -0.15
CA SER A 101 -5.38 14.73 -0.48
C SER A 101 -5.33 14.15 -1.89
N LEU A 102 -6.07 13.08 -2.11
CA LEU A 102 -6.23 12.41 -3.40
C LEU A 102 -7.59 11.72 -3.42
N ASP A 103 -8.45 12.08 -4.38
CA ASP A 103 -9.75 11.43 -4.54
C ASP A 103 -9.68 10.35 -5.63
N VAL A 104 -9.72 9.11 -5.20
CA VAL A 104 -9.78 7.90 -6.03
C VAL A 104 -11.04 7.06 -5.73
N SER A 105 -12.00 7.65 -5.02
CA SER A 105 -13.20 6.96 -4.53
C SER A 105 -14.13 6.45 -5.65
N LYS A 106 -14.04 7.07 -6.84
CA LYS A 106 -14.80 6.66 -8.02
C LYS A 106 -14.03 5.72 -8.96
N TRP A 107 -12.78 5.43 -8.67
CA TRP A 107 -11.98 4.58 -9.54
C TRP A 107 -12.54 3.16 -9.59
N ASN A 108 -12.79 2.67 -10.80
CA ASN A 108 -13.12 1.28 -11.06
C ASN A 108 -11.83 0.50 -11.31
N ILE A 109 -11.45 -0.36 -10.36
CA ILE A 109 -10.23 -1.17 -10.46
C ILE A 109 -10.51 -2.65 -10.71
N ALA A 110 -11.72 -3.03 -11.13
CA ALA A 110 -12.11 -4.43 -11.31
C ALA A 110 -11.22 -5.20 -12.32
N ALA A 111 -10.59 -4.50 -13.27
CA ALA A 111 -9.66 -5.09 -14.23
C ALA A 111 -8.19 -5.03 -13.77
N VAL A 112 -7.90 -4.36 -12.64
CA VAL A 112 -6.52 -4.16 -12.18
C VAL A 112 -6.01 -5.43 -11.50
N THR A 113 -4.82 -5.88 -11.92
CA THR A 113 -4.15 -7.05 -11.34
C THR A 113 -2.99 -6.67 -10.42
N ASN A 114 -2.43 -5.47 -10.58
CA ASN A 114 -1.27 -5.01 -9.82
C ASN A 114 -1.50 -3.60 -9.28
N ILE A 115 -1.55 -3.49 -7.93
CA ILE A 115 -1.64 -2.23 -7.17
C ILE A 115 -0.43 -2.04 -6.25
N ALA A 116 0.63 -2.84 -6.42
CA ALA A 116 1.81 -2.72 -5.59
C ALA A 116 2.43 -1.32 -5.70
N ASP A 117 3.03 -0.83 -4.63
CA ASP A 117 3.68 0.48 -4.56
C ASP A 117 2.80 1.70 -4.94
N THR A 118 1.49 1.53 -5.18
CA THR A 118 0.64 2.61 -5.73
C THR A 118 0.75 3.89 -4.92
N PHE A 119 0.72 3.82 -3.59
CA PHE A 119 0.81 4.98 -2.69
C PHE A 119 2.09 4.96 -1.84
N PHE A 120 3.13 4.19 -2.24
CA PHE A 120 4.40 4.14 -1.52
C PHE A 120 4.92 5.55 -1.25
N GLY A 121 5.20 5.86 0.00
CA GLY A 121 5.83 7.14 0.38
C GLY A 121 4.95 8.39 0.22
N CYS A 122 3.62 8.26 0.10
CA CYS A 122 2.67 9.37 0.16
C CYS A 122 2.53 9.89 1.60
N ARG A 123 3.60 10.45 2.13
CA ARG A 123 3.78 10.75 3.57
C ARG A 123 2.83 11.82 4.11
N SER A 124 2.37 12.75 3.26
CA SER A 124 1.50 13.85 3.67
C SER A 124 0.01 13.55 3.48
N LEU A 125 -0.33 12.39 2.89
CA LEU A 125 -1.71 11.99 2.65
C LEU A 125 -2.40 11.68 3.97
N THR A 126 -3.45 12.44 4.32
CA THR A 126 -4.13 12.32 5.63
C THR A 126 -5.35 11.43 5.60
N SER A 127 -5.95 11.25 4.43
CA SER A 127 -7.10 10.38 4.18
C SER A 127 -7.05 9.84 2.76
N LEU A 128 -7.59 8.66 2.56
CA LEU A 128 -7.72 8.01 1.26
C LEU A 128 -8.95 7.10 1.28
N ASP A 129 -9.90 7.32 0.36
CA ASP A 129 -11.06 6.46 0.23
C ASP A 129 -10.84 5.42 -0.88
N VAL A 130 -10.61 4.18 -0.47
CA VAL A 130 -10.47 3.00 -1.31
C VAL A 130 -11.51 1.93 -0.95
N SER A 131 -12.51 2.29 -0.17
CA SER A 131 -13.52 1.36 0.38
C SER A 131 -14.35 0.67 -0.72
N LYS A 132 -14.49 1.31 -1.88
CA LYS A 132 -15.26 0.78 -3.02
C LYS A 132 -14.40 0.05 -4.06
N TRP A 133 -13.12 -0.09 -3.82
CA TRP A 133 -12.25 -0.78 -4.75
C TRP A 133 -12.58 -2.27 -4.80
N ASN A 134 -12.97 -2.76 -6.00
CA ASN A 134 -13.10 -4.20 -6.24
C ASN A 134 -11.71 -4.79 -6.52
N THR A 135 -11.15 -5.49 -5.52
CA THR A 135 -9.81 -6.06 -5.57
C THR A 135 -9.79 -7.54 -5.98
N GLU A 136 -10.90 -8.09 -6.47
CA GLU A 136 -11.03 -9.52 -6.81
C GLU A 136 -9.96 -10.01 -7.82
N SER A 137 -9.60 -9.16 -8.79
CA SER A 137 -8.57 -9.48 -9.80
C SER A 137 -7.14 -9.21 -9.33
N VAL A 138 -6.96 -8.55 -8.17
CA VAL A 138 -5.64 -8.14 -7.69
C VAL A 138 -4.86 -9.34 -7.18
N THR A 139 -3.66 -9.51 -7.70
CA THR A 139 -2.72 -10.54 -7.26
C THR A 139 -1.46 -9.97 -6.61
N ASN A 140 -1.21 -8.68 -6.82
CA ASN A 140 -0.01 -8.02 -6.32
C ASN A 140 -0.34 -6.69 -5.63
N MET A 141 -0.04 -6.59 -4.31
CA MET A 141 -0.29 -5.41 -3.48
C MET A 141 0.80 -5.13 -2.43
N TYR A 142 2.01 -5.69 -2.59
CA TYR A 142 3.12 -5.39 -1.68
C TYR A 142 3.41 -3.88 -1.65
N TYR A 143 3.84 -3.36 -0.52
CA TYR A 143 4.22 -1.95 -0.29
C TYR A 143 3.15 -0.89 -0.61
N ILE A 144 1.89 -1.26 -0.88
CA ILE A 144 0.88 -0.32 -1.41
C ILE A 144 0.75 0.96 -0.57
N PHE A 145 0.80 0.88 0.77
CA PHE A 145 0.72 2.03 1.69
C PHE A 145 2.03 2.26 2.47
N TYR A 146 3.15 1.73 1.97
CA TYR A 146 4.44 1.89 2.65
C TYR A 146 4.74 3.37 2.93
N ASN A 147 5.07 3.73 4.19
CA ASN A 147 5.35 5.10 4.63
C ASN A 147 4.26 6.14 4.33
N CYS A 148 2.98 5.75 4.28
CA CYS A 148 1.86 6.69 4.35
C CYS A 148 1.69 7.19 5.79
N SER A 149 2.71 7.88 6.32
CA SER A 149 2.87 8.14 7.74
C SER A 149 1.84 9.09 8.36
N SER A 150 1.16 9.92 7.55
CA SER A 150 0.10 10.84 8.02
C SER A 150 -1.32 10.26 7.88
N LEU A 151 -1.46 9.08 7.25
CA LEU A 151 -2.76 8.46 7.02
C LEU A 151 -3.34 7.98 8.36
N LYS A 152 -4.57 8.40 8.67
CA LYS A 152 -5.19 8.16 9.99
C LYS A 152 -6.09 6.93 10.02
N SER A 153 -6.73 6.65 8.92
CA SER A 153 -7.65 5.52 8.77
C SER A 153 -7.70 5.04 7.33
N LEU A 154 -7.99 3.76 7.15
CA LEU A 154 -8.28 3.11 5.87
C LEU A 154 -9.44 2.16 6.09
N ASP A 155 -10.46 2.23 5.23
CA ASP A 155 -11.50 1.22 5.15
C ASP A 155 -11.14 0.22 4.05
N LEU A 156 -10.78 -0.99 4.47
CA LEU A 156 -10.38 -2.11 3.62
C LEU A 156 -11.32 -3.30 3.78
N SER A 157 -12.44 -3.13 4.49
CA SER A 157 -13.38 -4.20 4.83
C SER A 157 -14.00 -4.87 3.59
N GLY A 158 -14.12 -4.13 2.48
CA GLY A 158 -14.61 -4.64 1.19
C GLY A 158 -13.56 -5.32 0.30
N TRP A 159 -12.28 -5.35 0.73
CA TRP A 159 -11.23 -5.89 -0.13
C TRP A 159 -11.23 -7.42 -0.17
N ASN A 160 -11.25 -7.98 -1.38
CA ASN A 160 -11.02 -9.40 -1.63
C ASN A 160 -9.53 -9.61 -1.95
N ILE A 161 -8.84 -10.34 -1.07
CA ILE A 161 -7.40 -10.61 -1.21
C ILE A 161 -7.09 -12.08 -1.51
N ALA A 162 -8.10 -12.88 -1.88
CA ALA A 162 -7.93 -14.32 -2.08
C ALA A 162 -6.90 -14.69 -3.17
N GLY A 163 -6.65 -13.79 -4.13
CA GLY A 163 -5.61 -13.96 -5.17
C GLY A 163 -4.20 -13.52 -4.75
N VAL A 164 -4.04 -12.94 -3.54
CA VAL A 164 -2.78 -12.33 -3.11
C VAL A 164 -1.89 -13.36 -2.42
N THR A 165 -0.63 -13.39 -2.81
CA THR A 165 0.38 -14.27 -2.20
C THR A 165 1.46 -13.51 -1.43
N ASP A 166 1.64 -12.23 -1.70
CA ASP A 166 2.67 -11.38 -1.09
C ASP A 166 2.06 -10.10 -0.51
N MET A 167 2.20 -9.94 0.81
CA MET A 167 1.74 -8.78 1.59
C MET A 167 2.92 -8.03 2.21
N GLU A 168 4.13 -8.18 1.65
CA GLU A 168 5.32 -7.54 2.20
C GLU A 168 5.12 -6.04 2.39
N ALA A 169 5.41 -5.60 3.61
CA ALA A 169 5.46 -4.20 4.02
C ALA A 169 4.25 -3.33 3.62
N MET A 170 3.06 -3.96 3.44
CA MET A 170 1.85 -3.32 2.94
C MET A 170 1.50 -2.04 3.71
N PHE A 171 1.62 -2.04 5.04
CA PHE A 171 1.35 -0.89 5.93
C PHE A 171 2.60 -0.38 6.65
N ARG A 172 3.79 -0.81 6.21
CA ARG A 172 5.02 -0.42 6.91
C ARG A 172 5.15 1.10 6.99
N GLY A 173 5.34 1.61 8.20
CA GLY A 173 5.51 3.04 8.45
C GLY A 173 4.21 3.87 8.39
N CYS A 174 3.02 3.24 8.39
CA CYS A 174 1.74 3.92 8.57
C CYS A 174 1.57 4.32 10.05
N SER A 175 2.44 5.19 10.53
CA SER A 175 2.60 5.48 11.95
C SER A 175 1.43 6.21 12.61
N SER A 176 0.53 6.84 11.81
CA SER A 176 -0.65 7.55 12.31
C SER A 176 -1.94 6.74 12.24
N VAL A 177 -1.93 5.55 11.61
CA VAL A 177 -3.12 4.68 11.53
C VAL A 177 -3.43 4.12 12.92
N VAL A 178 -4.67 4.33 13.39
CA VAL A 178 -5.11 3.90 14.73
C VAL A 178 -5.80 2.54 14.69
N SER A 179 -6.53 2.25 13.61
CA SER A 179 -7.23 0.99 13.42
C SER A 179 -7.27 0.58 11.95
N LEU A 180 -7.28 -0.72 11.71
CA LEU A 180 -7.44 -1.34 10.39
C LEU A 180 -8.43 -2.49 10.56
N ASP A 181 -9.48 -2.54 9.73
CA ASP A 181 -10.34 -3.72 9.65
C ASP A 181 -9.86 -4.63 8.51
N VAL A 182 -9.17 -5.68 8.89
CA VAL A 182 -8.63 -6.74 8.03
C VAL A 182 -9.18 -8.12 8.45
N SER A 183 -10.17 -8.14 9.34
CA SER A 183 -10.72 -9.36 9.95
C SER A 183 -11.43 -10.28 8.95
N GLY A 184 -11.92 -9.71 7.84
CA GLY A 184 -12.60 -10.43 6.76
C GLY A 184 -11.68 -11.02 5.70
N TRP A 185 -10.37 -10.82 5.79
CA TRP A 185 -9.44 -11.20 4.73
C TRP A 185 -9.20 -12.71 4.66
N ASN A 186 -9.32 -13.28 3.46
CA ASN A 186 -8.91 -14.65 3.19
C ASN A 186 -7.41 -14.71 2.89
N THR A 187 -6.61 -15.08 3.89
CA THR A 187 -5.15 -15.13 3.80
C THR A 187 -4.59 -16.49 3.39
N SER A 188 -5.43 -17.47 3.05
CA SER A 188 -5.02 -18.87 2.77
C SER A 188 -4.03 -19.03 1.58
N GLY A 189 -3.90 -18.01 0.73
CA GLY A 189 -2.93 -17.94 -0.36
C GLY A 189 -1.62 -17.27 0.00
N VAL A 190 -1.56 -16.55 1.13
CA VAL A 190 -0.42 -15.68 1.48
C VAL A 190 0.78 -16.49 1.93
N THR A 191 1.94 -16.19 1.36
CA THR A 191 3.22 -16.83 1.69
C THR A 191 4.20 -15.87 2.37
N ASN A 192 4.09 -14.56 2.15
CA ASN A 192 5.00 -13.53 2.68
C ASN A 192 4.22 -12.43 3.41
N MET A 193 4.50 -12.25 4.71
CA MET A 193 3.97 -11.18 5.56
C MET A 193 5.09 -10.33 6.18
N ASN A 194 6.31 -10.37 5.57
CA ASN A 194 7.46 -9.62 6.08
C ASN A 194 7.12 -8.15 6.27
N SER A 195 7.40 -7.63 7.46
CA SER A 195 7.26 -6.20 7.79
C SER A 195 5.87 -5.59 7.55
N MET A 196 4.81 -6.39 7.43
CA MET A 196 3.48 -5.93 7.00
C MET A 196 2.96 -4.74 7.81
N PHE A 197 3.11 -4.75 9.13
CA PHE A 197 2.70 -3.67 10.04
C PHE A 197 3.89 -2.97 10.71
N PHE A 198 5.10 -3.14 10.19
CA PHE A 198 6.30 -2.54 10.80
C PHE A 198 6.11 -1.03 10.99
N GLY A 199 6.28 -0.54 12.22
CA GLY A 199 6.21 0.90 12.53
C GLY A 199 4.81 1.50 12.49
N CYS A 200 3.74 0.69 12.55
CA CYS A 200 2.38 1.15 12.79
C CYS A 200 2.21 1.53 14.26
N SER A 201 2.94 2.56 14.70
CA SER A 201 3.13 2.88 16.12
C SER A 201 1.88 3.37 16.85
N SER A 202 0.89 3.90 16.12
CA SER A 202 -0.40 4.34 16.67
C SER A 202 -1.49 3.27 16.62
N LEU A 203 -1.23 2.10 16.00
CA LEU A 203 -2.20 1.02 15.89
C LEU A 203 -2.47 0.42 17.28
N THR A 204 -3.72 0.49 17.74
CA THR A 204 -4.09 0.09 19.10
C THR A 204 -4.70 -1.31 19.19
N SER A 205 -5.32 -1.76 18.11
CA SER A 205 -5.95 -3.08 18.02
C SER A 205 -5.91 -3.60 16.59
N LEU A 206 -5.90 -4.92 16.46
CA LEU A 206 -5.90 -5.62 15.18
C LEU A 206 -6.54 -7.00 15.38
N ASP A 207 -7.60 -7.30 14.65
CA ASP A 207 -8.23 -8.62 14.68
C ASP A 207 -7.69 -9.48 13.53
N LEU A 208 -6.89 -10.47 13.89
CA LEU A 208 -6.27 -11.45 12.98
C LEU A 208 -6.72 -12.89 13.28
N SER A 209 -7.75 -13.04 14.11
CA SER A 209 -8.20 -14.35 14.63
C SER A 209 -8.68 -15.32 13.53
N LYS A 210 -9.08 -14.79 12.36
CA LYS A 210 -9.54 -15.59 11.23
C LYS A 210 -8.49 -15.81 10.15
N TRP A 211 -7.27 -15.32 10.35
CA TRP A 211 -6.22 -15.45 9.33
C TRP A 211 -5.71 -16.89 9.26
N ASP A 212 -5.72 -17.44 8.05
CA ASP A 212 -5.04 -18.70 7.74
C ASP A 212 -3.57 -18.39 7.39
N THR A 213 -2.67 -18.86 8.25
CA THR A 213 -1.23 -18.64 8.10
C THR A 213 -0.48 -19.90 7.65
N GLY A 214 -1.20 -20.97 7.30
CA GLY A 214 -0.58 -22.27 7.02
C GLY A 214 0.42 -22.32 5.86
N LYS A 215 0.38 -21.32 4.95
CA LYS A 215 1.36 -21.20 3.85
C LYS A 215 2.40 -20.11 4.07
N VAL A 216 2.28 -19.32 5.13
CA VAL A 216 3.22 -18.23 5.40
C VAL A 216 4.57 -18.78 5.80
N ASN A 217 5.61 -18.39 5.08
CA ASN A 217 6.98 -18.81 5.36
C ASN A 217 7.85 -17.68 5.94
N ASN A 218 7.42 -16.42 5.82
CA ASN A 218 8.17 -15.26 6.28
C ASN A 218 7.28 -14.29 7.06
N MET A 219 7.54 -14.16 8.38
CA MET A 219 6.88 -13.23 9.30
C MET A 219 7.89 -12.24 9.92
N ARG A 220 9.08 -12.10 9.31
CA ARG A 220 10.13 -11.21 9.82
C ARG A 220 9.58 -9.81 10.03
N SER A 221 9.85 -9.24 11.21
CA SER A 221 9.51 -7.85 11.57
C SER A 221 8.02 -7.49 11.43
N MET A 222 7.10 -8.46 11.36
CA MET A 222 5.70 -8.22 10.99
C MET A 222 5.04 -7.14 11.85
N PHE A 223 5.27 -7.14 13.17
CA PHE A 223 4.72 -6.17 14.11
C PHE A 223 5.79 -5.27 14.74
N ARG A 224 7.02 -5.28 14.20
CA ARG A 224 8.09 -4.48 14.78
C ARG A 224 7.70 -3.00 14.86
N GLY A 225 7.85 -2.40 16.06
CA GLY A 225 7.53 -0.99 16.28
C GLY A 225 6.03 -0.67 16.34
N CYS A 226 5.16 -1.69 16.50
CA CYS A 226 3.74 -1.50 16.80
C CYS A 226 3.56 -1.14 18.30
N GLY A 227 4.15 -0.02 18.71
CA GLY A 227 4.20 0.39 20.10
C GLY A 227 2.85 0.68 20.75
N GLY A 228 1.80 0.94 19.95
CA GLY A 228 0.43 1.20 20.42
C GLY A 228 -0.40 -0.07 20.68
N LEU A 229 -0.01 -1.24 20.15
CA LEU A 229 -0.75 -2.49 20.33
C LEU A 229 -0.72 -2.92 21.80
N THR A 230 -1.90 -3.03 22.43
CA THR A 230 -2.03 -3.46 23.82
C THR A 230 -2.33 -4.95 23.95
N SER A 231 -2.95 -5.54 22.95
CA SER A 231 -3.24 -6.96 22.84
C SER A 231 -3.21 -7.40 21.38
N LEU A 232 -2.91 -8.68 21.16
CA LEU A 232 -2.92 -9.30 19.85
C LEU A 232 -3.23 -10.79 20.02
N ASP A 233 -4.26 -11.28 19.33
CA ASP A 233 -4.59 -12.71 19.32
C ASP A 233 -4.01 -13.35 18.05
N VAL A 234 -3.00 -14.18 18.26
CA VAL A 234 -2.30 -14.99 17.24
C VAL A 234 -2.22 -16.46 17.66
N SER A 235 -3.00 -16.85 18.69
CA SER A 235 -2.97 -18.19 19.27
C SER A 235 -3.41 -19.28 18.29
N SER A 236 -4.29 -18.93 17.33
CA SER A 236 -4.81 -19.85 16.30
C SER A 236 -3.89 -20.01 15.08
N TRP A 237 -2.77 -19.29 15.02
CA TRP A 237 -1.91 -19.30 13.83
C TRP A 237 -1.19 -20.63 13.63
N ASN A 238 -1.27 -21.16 12.40
CA ASN A 238 -0.42 -22.27 11.99
C ASN A 238 0.94 -21.73 11.52
N THR A 239 1.99 -22.07 12.25
CA THR A 239 3.36 -21.59 11.97
C THR A 239 4.28 -22.68 11.43
N GLU A 240 3.73 -23.85 11.05
CA GLU A 240 4.51 -25.00 10.59
C GLU A 240 5.42 -24.68 9.38
N SER A 241 4.95 -23.80 8.48
CA SER A 241 5.71 -23.39 7.27
C SER A 241 6.67 -22.22 7.52
N VAL A 242 6.63 -21.59 8.71
CA VAL A 242 7.39 -20.35 8.96
C VAL A 242 8.86 -20.67 9.21
N ALA A 243 9.73 -20.03 8.44
CA ALA A 243 11.18 -20.10 8.60
C ALA A 243 11.76 -18.84 9.28
N GLU A 244 11.17 -17.67 9.06
CA GLU A 244 11.71 -16.40 9.48
C GLU A 244 10.74 -15.65 10.41
N MET A 245 11.15 -15.44 11.69
CA MET A 245 10.43 -14.69 12.72
C MET A 245 11.30 -13.59 13.37
N GLU A 246 12.44 -13.27 12.75
CA GLU A 246 13.39 -12.27 13.29
C GLU A 246 12.69 -10.92 13.53
N PHE A 247 12.89 -10.32 14.71
CA PHE A 247 12.34 -9.01 15.11
C PHE A 247 10.80 -8.92 15.14
N MET A 248 10.06 -10.03 15.09
CA MET A 248 8.62 -10.02 14.81
C MET A 248 7.82 -9.07 15.73
N PHE A 249 8.12 -9.03 17.02
CA PHE A 249 7.45 -8.18 18.02
C PHE A 249 8.38 -7.12 18.63
N ARG A 250 9.57 -6.91 18.05
CA ARG A 250 10.51 -5.93 18.56
C ARG A 250 9.86 -4.55 18.68
N ASP A 251 10.10 -3.83 19.78
CA ASP A 251 9.54 -2.50 20.04
C ASP A 251 7.99 -2.46 20.16
N CYS A 252 7.31 -3.58 20.46
CA CYS A 252 5.88 -3.64 20.82
C CYS A 252 5.71 -3.25 22.29
N SER A 253 5.99 -1.98 22.62
CA SER A 253 6.19 -1.52 23.99
C SER A 253 4.95 -1.54 24.88
N SER A 254 3.73 -1.54 24.30
CA SER A 254 2.46 -1.57 25.04
C SER A 254 1.85 -2.98 25.15
N LEU A 255 2.40 -3.98 24.45
CA LEU A 255 1.87 -5.33 24.47
C LEU A 255 2.02 -5.97 25.85
N ALA A 256 0.88 -6.28 26.50
CA ALA A 256 0.87 -6.70 27.89
C ALA A 256 0.99 -8.22 28.07
N SER A 257 0.45 -8.99 27.13
CA SER A 257 0.49 -10.46 27.10
C SER A 257 0.44 -10.96 25.67
N LEU A 258 0.97 -12.14 25.45
CA LEU A 258 0.92 -12.83 24.16
C LEU A 258 0.85 -14.35 24.40
N ASP A 259 -0.07 -15.02 23.71
CA ASP A 259 -0.17 -16.48 23.68
C ASP A 259 0.31 -16.98 22.31
N ILE A 260 1.41 -17.74 22.33
CA ILE A 260 2.01 -18.40 21.17
C ILE A 260 2.23 -19.91 21.47
N SER A 261 1.56 -20.43 22.50
CA SER A 261 1.71 -21.83 22.94
C SER A 261 1.30 -22.86 21.88
N GLY A 262 0.43 -22.44 20.94
CA GLY A 262 0.03 -23.26 19.79
C GLY A 262 1.02 -23.27 18.62
N TRP A 263 2.09 -22.49 18.67
CA TRP A 263 2.99 -22.34 17.52
C TRP A 263 3.92 -23.53 17.34
N ASN A 264 3.96 -24.07 16.12
CA ASN A 264 4.97 -25.06 15.74
C ASN A 264 6.21 -24.33 15.22
N THR A 265 7.27 -24.33 16.01
CA THR A 265 8.53 -23.65 15.66
C THR A 265 9.60 -24.60 15.11
N ALA A 266 9.25 -25.85 14.80
CA ALA A 266 10.23 -26.85 14.32
C ALA A 266 10.89 -26.47 12.99
N GLY A 267 10.20 -25.70 12.12
CA GLY A 267 10.72 -25.20 10.85
C GLY A 267 11.43 -23.85 10.94
N VAL A 268 11.38 -23.19 12.11
CA VAL A 268 11.93 -21.83 12.25
C VAL A 268 13.46 -21.88 12.30
N THR A 269 14.08 -21.17 11.39
CA THR A 269 15.54 -21.05 11.28
C THR A 269 16.08 -19.78 11.93
N ASN A 270 15.26 -18.73 12.06
CA ASN A 270 15.66 -17.46 12.64
C ASN A 270 14.54 -16.84 13.47
N MET A 271 14.71 -16.78 14.80
CA MET A 271 13.85 -16.05 15.72
C MET A 271 14.64 -15.01 16.55
N SER A 272 15.74 -14.51 15.99
CA SER A 272 16.59 -13.56 16.69
C SER A 272 15.84 -12.27 17.02
N SER A 273 16.04 -11.77 18.23
CA SER A 273 15.48 -10.50 18.67
C SER A 273 13.95 -10.38 18.48
N MET A 274 13.18 -11.46 18.77
CA MET A 274 11.72 -11.42 18.62
C MET A 274 11.04 -10.39 19.52
N PHE A 275 11.49 -10.25 20.78
CA PHE A 275 10.80 -9.46 21.82
C PHE A 275 11.61 -8.31 22.44
N PRO A 276 12.73 -7.79 21.89
CA PRO A 276 13.42 -6.67 22.50
C PRO A 276 12.50 -5.47 22.64
N TYR A 277 12.62 -4.79 23.78
CA TYR A 277 11.85 -3.58 24.07
C TYR A 277 10.32 -3.75 24.17
N CYS A 278 9.81 -4.97 24.38
CA CYS A 278 8.43 -5.24 24.78
C CYS A 278 8.26 -4.92 26.27
N SER A 279 8.39 -3.65 26.66
CA SER A 279 8.55 -3.23 28.05
C SER A 279 7.32 -3.46 28.94
N SER A 280 6.14 -3.61 28.34
CA SER A 280 4.89 -3.91 29.06
C SER A 280 4.57 -5.41 29.15
N LEU A 281 5.34 -6.28 28.48
CA LEU A 281 5.04 -7.72 28.41
C LEU A 281 5.26 -8.39 29.78
N LYS A 282 4.17 -8.86 30.38
CA LYS A 282 4.14 -9.49 31.72
C LYS A 282 3.99 -11.00 31.67
N SER A 283 3.32 -11.50 30.61
CA SER A 283 3.14 -12.93 30.38
C SER A 283 3.37 -13.26 28.90
N LEU A 284 4.01 -14.38 28.67
CA LEU A 284 4.26 -14.98 27.38
C LEU A 284 4.05 -16.49 27.53
N ASP A 285 3.00 -17.00 26.90
CA ASP A 285 2.73 -18.43 26.87
C ASP A 285 3.39 -19.02 25.60
N VAL A 286 4.30 -20.00 25.77
CA VAL A 286 5.14 -20.60 24.72
C VAL A 286 5.04 -22.12 24.70
#